data_76b8436b028043b91a5d4f0df757d60b
#
_entry.id   76b8436b028043b91a5d4f0df757d60b
#
_cell.length_a   1.000
_cell.length_b   1.000
_cell.length_c   1.000
_cell.angle_alpha   90.00
_cell.angle_beta   90.00
_cell.angle_gamma   90.00
#
_symmetry.space_group_name_H-M   'P 1'
#
loop_
_entity.id
_entity.type
_entity.pdbx_description
1 polymer ?
#
loop_
_entity_poly.entity_id
_entity_poly.type
_entity_poly.pdbx_seq_one_letter_code
_entity_poly.pdbx_strand_id
1 'polypeptide(L)'
;MCSLIENRALRLRHAPASATLNPPMVVHFLIRGRVQGVGFRWFVHREAAELGLHGWVRNTDSGEVEVVVSGAPDLIGELRTELYKGSRGSRVDAVVENELSESEAESLGAFQIEGAW
;
A
#
# COMPACT_ATOMS: atom_id res chain seq x y z
N MET A 1 -0.21 -23.77 1.44
CA MET A 1 -1.21 -22.86 0.93
C MET A 1 -2.07 -22.23 2.03
N CYS A 2 -2.74 -23.05 2.79
CA CYS A 2 -3.46 -22.52 3.93
C CYS A 2 -2.54 -21.77 4.89
N SER A 3 -1.29 -22.20 4.98
CA SER A 3 -0.33 -21.55 5.87
C SER A 3 -0.07 -20.10 5.50
N LEU A 4 -0.08 -19.77 4.20
CA LEU A 4 0.13 -18.38 3.79
C LEU A 4 -1.03 -17.51 4.25
N ILE A 5 -2.25 -18.00 4.07
CA ILE A 5 -3.44 -17.29 4.52
C ILE A 5 -3.44 -17.18 6.04
N GLU A 6 -3.06 -18.26 6.70
CA GLU A 6 -3.00 -18.28 8.16
C GLU A 6 -1.98 -17.29 8.68
N ASN A 7 -0.85 -17.15 7.99
CA ASN A 7 0.17 -16.20 8.39
C ASN A 7 -0.37 -14.77 8.29
N ARG A 8 -1.12 -14.45 7.24
CA ARG A 8 -1.73 -13.14 7.11
C ARG A 8 -2.74 -12.91 8.24
N ALA A 9 -3.54 -13.91 8.54
CA ALA A 9 -4.52 -13.81 9.61
C ALA A 9 -3.84 -13.59 10.96
N LEU A 10 -2.72 -14.27 11.19
CA LEU A 10 -1.97 -14.07 12.42
C LEU A 10 -1.41 -12.67 12.51
N ARG A 11 -0.88 -12.14 11.41
CA ARG A 11 -0.39 -10.77 11.39
C ARG A 11 -1.51 -9.77 11.65
N LEU A 12 -2.68 -10.01 11.08
CA LEU A 12 -3.83 -9.15 11.32
C LEU A 12 -4.26 -9.19 12.77
N ARG A 13 -4.17 -10.34 13.40
CA ARG A 13 -4.49 -10.43 14.82
C ARG A 13 -3.50 -9.67 15.69
N HIS A 14 -2.25 -9.56 15.23
CA HIS A 14 -1.26 -8.77 15.95
C HIS A 14 -1.43 -7.28 15.67
N ALA A 15 -2.01 -6.93 14.52
CA ALA A 15 -2.14 -5.53 14.13
C ALA A 15 -2.87 -4.68 15.18
N PRO A 16 -3.98 -5.14 15.79
CA PRO A 16 -4.62 -4.31 16.80
C PRO A 16 -3.71 -3.98 17.97
N ALA A 17 -2.89 -4.93 18.41
CA ALA A 17 -1.94 -4.65 19.47
C ALA A 17 -0.89 -3.67 19.03
N SER A 18 -0.35 -3.84 17.84
CA SER A 18 0.61 -2.89 17.26
C SER A 18 -0.01 -1.52 17.12
N ALA A 19 -1.23 -1.46 16.59
CA ALA A 19 -1.91 -0.19 16.38
C ALA A 19 -2.21 0.49 17.70
N THR A 20 -2.43 -0.26 18.77
CA THR A 20 -2.66 0.30 20.10
C THR A 20 -1.40 0.95 20.65
N LEU A 21 -0.25 0.29 20.44
CA LEU A 21 1.03 0.77 20.96
C LEU A 21 1.67 1.83 20.06
N ASN A 22 1.44 1.74 18.76
CA ASN A 22 2.04 2.62 17.78
C ASN A 22 0.94 3.33 17.01
N PRO A 23 0.89 4.65 17.05
CA PRO A 23 -0.13 5.39 16.30
C PRO A 23 0.00 5.07 14.81
N PRO A 24 -1.11 5.11 14.08
CA PRO A 24 -1.05 4.92 12.63
C PRO A 24 -0.19 6.00 11.99
N MET A 25 0.45 5.63 10.89
CA MET A 25 1.23 6.60 10.13
C MET A 25 0.62 6.72 8.74
N VAL A 26 0.95 7.81 8.06
CA VAL A 26 0.52 8.07 6.69
C VAL A 26 1.78 8.18 5.85
N VAL A 27 1.81 7.44 4.75
CA VAL A 27 3.00 7.39 3.91
C VAL A 27 2.60 7.59 2.45
N HIS A 28 3.41 8.34 1.75
CA HIS A 28 3.29 8.57 0.32
C HIS A 28 4.39 7.79 -0.38
N PHE A 29 3.99 6.93 -1.33
CA PHE A 29 4.93 6.20 -2.17
C PHE A 29 4.79 6.66 -3.61
N LEU A 30 5.90 6.84 -4.28
CA LEU A 30 5.94 7.10 -5.72
C LEU A 30 6.75 5.97 -6.34
N ILE A 31 6.10 5.17 -7.17
CA ILE A 31 6.71 3.98 -7.76
C ILE A 31 7.06 4.27 -9.22
N ARG A 32 8.33 4.11 -9.56
CA ARG A 32 8.85 4.35 -10.89
C ARG A 32 9.24 3.04 -11.55
N GLY A 33 9.08 3.00 -12.86
CA GLY A 33 9.43 1.83 -13.64
C GLY A 33 8.34 1.51 -14.63
N ARG A 34 8.27 0.23 -15.02
CA ARG A 34 7.19 -0.23 -15.89
C ARG A 34 6.02 -0.65 -15.02
N VAL A 35 5.20 0.32 -14.62
CA VAL A 35 4.16 0.11 -13.63
C VAL A 35 2.77 0.55 -14.10
N GLN A 36 2.66 1.20 -15.27
CA GLN A 36 1.36 1.54 -15.81
C GLN A 36 1.01 0.57 -16.95
N GLY A 37 -0.30 0.29 -17.08
CA GLY A 37 -0.76 -0.59 -18.13
C GLY A 37 -0.51 -2.06 -17.90
N VAL A 38 -0.12 -2.46 -16.68
CA VAL A 38 0.21 -3.85 -16.34
C VAL A 38 -0.56 -4.31 -15.10
N GLY A 39 -1.65 -3.63 -14.75
CA GLY A 39 -2.47 -4.02 -13.60
C GLY A 39 -1.84 -3.70 -12.25
N PHE A 40 -0.88 -2.80 -12.21
CA PHE A 40 -0.17 -2.49 -10.98
C PHE A 40 -1.08 -1.86 -9.93
N ARG A 41 -2.00 -0.96 -10.35
CA ARG A 41 -2.93 -0.35 -9.41
C ARG A 41 -3.82 -1.39 -8.74
N TRP A 42 -4.29 -2.38 -9.49
CA TRP A 42 -5.08 -3.47 -8.93
C TRP A 42 -4.27 -4.29 -7.93
N PHE A 43 -3.01 -4.54 -8.26
CA PHE A 43 -2.11 -5.26 -7.37
C PHE A 43 -1.96 -4.49 -6.05
N VAL A 44 -1.70 -3.19 -6.11
CA VAL A 44 -1.56 -2.38 -4.90
C VAL A 44 -2.85 -2.37 -4.08
N HIS A 45 -3.97 -2.20 -4.75
CA HIS A 45 -5.27 -2.20 -4.08
C HIS A 45 -5.50 -3.51 -3.34
N ARG A 46 -5.23 -4.62 -3.99
CA ARG A 46 -5.45 -5.93 -3.37
C ARG A 46 -4.57 -6.10 -2.15
N GLU A 47 -3.29 -5.76 -2.27
CA GLU A 47 -2.37 -5.92 -1.15
C GLU A 47 -2.74 -5.01 0.01
N ALA A 48 -3.06 -3.76 -0.27
CA ALA A 48 -3.42 -2.81 0.78
C ALA A 48 -4.74 -3.19 1.45
N ALA A 49 -5.71 -3.63 0.67
CA ALA A 49 -7.01 -4.02 1.20
C ALA A 49 -6.89 -5.25 2.10
N GLU A 50 -6.07 -6.21 1.71
CA GLU A 50 -5.85 -7.41 2.52
C GLU A 50 -5.20 -7.08 3.86
N LEU A 51 -4.41 -6.04 3.89
CA LEU A 51 -3.75 -5.58 5.11
C LEU A 51 -4.63 -4.63 5.93
N GLY A 52 -5.81 -4.30 5.43
CA GLY A 52 -6.72 -3.40 6.13
C GLY A 52 -6.27 -1.95 6.12
N LEU A 53 -5.41 -1.57 5.19
CA LEU A 53 -4.92 -0.21 5.09
C LEU A 53 -5.94 0.69 4.39
N HIS A 54 -5.85 1.99 4.68
CA HIS A 54 -6.68 3.01 4.05
C HIS A 54 -5.84 3.83 3.09
N GLY A 55 -6.49 4.46 2.12
CA GLY A 55 -5.79 5.34 1.20
C GLY A 55 -6.22 5.15 -0.25
N TRP A 56 -5.30 5.41 -1.16
CA TRP A 56 -5.61 5.33 -2.58
C TRP A 56 -4.34 5.10 -3.39
N VAL A 57 -4.55 4.64 -4.63
CA VAL A 57 -3.49 4.45 -5.62
C VAL A 57 -3.97 5.03 -6.95
N ARG A 58 -3.07 5.71 -7.65
CA ARG A 58 -3.40 6.27 -8.97
C ARG A 58 -2.16 6.32 -9.86
N ASN A 59 -2.39 6.39 -11.18
CA ASN A 59 -1.33 6.66 -12.12
C ASN A 59 -1.07 8.16 -12.17
N THR A 60 0.19 8.54 -12.37
CA THR A 60 0.54 9.93 -12.62
C THR A 60 0.70 10.17 -14.12
N ASP A 61 0.72 11.45 -14.51
CA ASP A 61 0.93 11.81 -15.92
C ASP A 61 2.34 11.49 -16.38
N SER A 62 3.26 11.30 -15.42
CA SER A 62 4.67 11.02 -15.74
C SER A 62 4.98 9.53 -15.89
N GLY A 63 3.96 8.69 -15.88
CA GLY A 63 4.16 7.25 -16.04
C GLY A 63 4.41 6.49 -14.77
N GLU A 64 4.31 7.15 -13.63
CA GLU A 64 4.54 6.54 -12.31
C GLU A 64 3.22 6.11 -11.68
N VAL A 65 3.32 5.36 -10.58
CA VAL A 65 2.16 5.05 -9.74
C VAL A 65 2.36 5.71 -8.40
N GLU A 66 1.33 6.40 -7.94
CA GLU A 66 1.36 7.14 -6.69
C GLU A 66 0.41 6.48 -5.69
N VAL A 67 0.87 6.29 -4.46
CA VAL A 67 0.10 5.64 -3.41
C VAL A 67 0.16 6.49 -2.15
N VAL A 68 -1.01 6.74 -1.55
CA VAL A 68 -1.06 7.29 -0.20
C VAL A 68 -1.75 6.26 0.66
N VAL A 69 -1.13 5.91 1.79
CA VAL A 69 -1.61 4.81 2.61
C VAL A 69 -1.50 5.18 4.08
N SER A 70 -2.50 4.77 4.85
CA SER A 70 -2.55 5.00 6.29
C SER A 70 -2.80 3.69 7.01
N GLY A 71 -2.12 3.46 8.11
CA GLY A 71 -2.31 2.29 8.93
C GLY A 71 -1.16 2.05 9.88
N ALA A 72 -1.14 0.89 10.50
CA ALA A 72 -0.09 0.51 11.43
C ALA A 72 1.25 0.42 10.71
N PRO A 73 2.34 0.89 11.34
CA PRO A 73 3.65 0.92 10.66
C PRO A 73 4.12 -0.44 10.15
N ASP A 74 3.86 -1.51 10.88
CA ASP A 74 4.28 -2.84 10.45
C ASP A 74 3.51 -3.30 9.22
N LEU A 75 2.23 -2.94 9.11
CA LEU A 75 1.44 -3.29 7.93
C LEU A 75 1.87 -2.48 6.72
N ILE A 76 2.20 -1.21 6.93
CA ILE A 76 2.75 -0.38 5.84
C ILE A 76 4.08 -0.97 5.38
N GLY A 77 4.89 -1.50 6.31
CA GLY A 77 6.12 -2.17 5.96
C GLY A 77 5.90 -3.40 5.08
N GLU A 78 4.82 -4.14 5.32
CA GLU A 78 4.49 -5.28 4.48
C GLU A 78 4.08 -4.83 3.08
N LEU A 79 3.29 -3.77 3.00
CA LEU A 79 2.94 -3.22 1.69
C LEU A 79 4.18 -2.75 0.96
N ARG A 80 5.09 -2.06 1.67
CA ARG A 80 6.35 -1.60 1.07
C ARG A 80 7.10 -2.74 0.41
N THR A 81 7.20 -3.86 1.10
CA THR A 81 7.88 -5.05 0.56
C THR A 81 7.24 -5.49 -0.76
N GLU A 82 5.91 -5.51 -0.80
CA GLU A 82 5.21 -5.91 -2.02
C GLU A 82 5.40 -4.90 -3.14
N LEU A 83 5.46 -3.61 -2.82
CA LEU A 83 5.70 -2.59 -3.84
C LEU A 83 7.05 -2.77 -4.51
N TYR A 84 8.08 -3.11 -3.72
CA TYR A 84 9.41 -3.35 -4.29
C TYR A 84 9.44 -4.59 -5.18
N LYS A 85 8.67 -5.62 -4.84
CA LYS A 85 8.58 -6.81 -5.67
C LYS A 85 7.86 -6.52 -6.97
N GLY A 86 6.84 -5.68 -6.90
CA GLY A 86 6.01 -5.39 -8.05
C GLY A 86 5.03 -6.49 -8.39
N SER A 87 4.17 -6.20 -9.35
CA SER A 87 3.19 -7.15 -9.84
C SER A 87 3.77 -7.93 -11.02
N ARG A 88 3.08 -8.99 -11.39
CA ARG A 88 3.45 -9.76 -12.57
C ARG A 88 3.38 -8.84 -13.79
N GLY A 89 4.43 -8.85 -14.59
CA GLY A 89 4.51 -8.02 -15.77
C GLY A 89 5.02 -6.61 -15.52
N SER A 90 5.19 -6.22 -14.25
CA SER A 90 5.74 -4.92 -13.94
C SER A 90 7.25 -4.99 -13.72
N ARG A 91 7.88 -3.82 -13.75
CA ARG A 91 9.28 -3.69 -13.37
C ARG A 91 9.38 -2.43 -12.50
N VAL A 92 9.78 -2.63 -11.25
CA VAL A 92 9.91 -1.53 -10.31
C VAL A 92 11.38 -1.09 -10.30
N ASP A 93 11.63 0.13 -10.74
CA ASP A 93 12.99 0.69 -10.77
C ASP A 93 13.30 1.45 -9.49
N ALA A 94 12.31 2.12 -8.91
CA ALA A 94 12.51 2.89 -7.69
C ALA A 94 11.19 3.05 -6.95
N VAL A 95 11.28 3.09 -5.62
CA VAL A 95 10.15 3.43 -4.76
C VAL A 95 10.62 4.59 -3.88
N VAL A 96 10.00 5.75 -4.04
CA VAL A 96 10.31 6.94 -3.25
C VAL A 96 9.25 7.07 -2.17
N GLU A 97 9.68 7.19 -0.94
CA GLU A 97 8.79 7.16 0.21
C GLU A 97 8.91 8.44 1.03
N ASN A 98 7.77 9.01 1.41
CA ASN A 98 7.73 10.18 2.30
C ASN A 98 6.63 9.97 3.32
N GLU A 99 6.94 10.30 4.57
CA GLU A 99 5.94 10.26 5.62
C GLU A 99 5.13 11.55 5.59
N LEU A 100 3.80 11.41 5.70
CA LEU A 100 2.89 12.55 5.72
C LEU A 100 2.36 12.76 7.15
N SER A 101 1.70 13.90 7.38
CA SER A 101 1.17 14.21 8.70
C SER A 101 -0.07 13.36 9.00
N GLU A 102 -0.35 13.18 10.29
CA GLU A 102 -1.52 12.41 10.71
C GLU A 102 -2.82 13.06 10.27
N SER A 103 -2.85 14.36 10.08
CA SER A 103 -4.06 15.04 9.62
C SER A 103 -4.50 14.55 8.24
N GLU A 104 -3.59 14.05 7.45
CA GLU A 104 -3.91 13.52 6.14
C GLU A 104 -4.71 12.23 6.23
N ALA A 105 -4.59 11.50 7.34
CA ALA A 105 -5.30 10.24 7.52
C ALA A 105 -6.81 10.44 7.64
N GLU A 106 -7.24 11.59 8.10
CA GLU A 106 -8.66 11.84 8.37
C GLU A 106 -9.49 11.85 7.09
N SER A 107 -8.88 12.16 5.97
CA SER A 107 -9.58 12.20 4.69
C SER A 107 -9.55 10.87 3.94
N LEU A 108 -8.85 9.88 4.50
CA LEU A 108 -8.69 8.59 3.82
C LEU A 108 -9.71 7.59 4.28
N GLY A 109 -10.41 6.99 3.33
CA GLY A 109 -11.35 5.91 3.60
C GLY A 109 -10.76 4.57 3.22
N ALA A 110 -11.63 3.58 2.98
CA ALA A 110 -11.21 2.28 2.50
C ALA A 110 -10.34 2.46 1.25
N PHE A 111 -9.39 1.55 1.06
CA PHE A 111 -8.41 1.71 -0.02
C PHE A 111 -9.11 1.70 -1.38
N GLN A 112 -8.78 2.66 -2.21
CA GLN A 112 -9.43 2.87 -3.49
C GLN A 112 -8.43 3.02 -4.62
N ILE A 113 -8.86 2.67 -5.82
CA ILE A 113 -8.12 2.97 -7.04
C ILE A 113 -8.72 4.24 -7.61
N GLU A 114 -7.88 5.22 -7.87
CA GLU A 114 -8.29 6.50 -8.43
C GLU A 114 -7.79 6.67 -9.84
N GLY A 115 -8.48 7.52 -10.58
CA GLY A 115 -8.13 7.84 -11.94
C GLY A 115 -8.84 6.98 -12.95
N ALA A 116 -8.62 7.32 -14.23
CA ALA A 116 -9.25 6.61 -15.34
C ALA A 116 -8.55 5.28 -15.57
N TRP A 117 -9.30 4.34 -16.10
CA TRP A 117 -8.82 3.02 -16.45
C TRP A 117 -8.18 3.00 -17.83
#